data_1a868d80d0157a8673935c207136eb41
#
_entry.id   1a868d80d0157a8673935c207136eb41
#
_cell.length_a   1.000
_cell.length_b   1.000
_cell.length_c   1.000
_cell.angle_alpha   90.00
_cell.angle_beta   90.00
_cell.angle_gamma   90.00
#
_symmetry.space_group_name_H-M   'P 1'
#
loop_
_entity.id
_entity.type
_entity.pdbx_description
1 polymer ?
#
loop_
_entity_poly.entity_id
_entity_poly.type
_entity_poly.pdbx_seq_one_letter_code
_entity_poly.pdbx_strand_id
1 'polypeptide(L)'
;EDHDGYLPPNPNGKASRGWVNGWLNFTPGHRDNTNVLFLIGTKAQVGHVYPKLGPYTASAGLYKCPADIYMCEMGGTKMPRVRSNSMNGFVEGGEYDRSRSKTRGSFWYGGWRKYDHLDHITNPDPSHLWVLVDEHPDSINDGWNIMNPTSDAVWVDFPANYHNGACGYAFADGHAEIKKWTDPVPRDEPVLQPRGPSGRNRIPNHGARKGRKNDYWWVIERSTALKNKP
;
A
#
# COMPACT_ATOMS: atom_id res chain seq x y z
N GLU A 1 6.94 11.90 -21.86
CA GLU A 1 6.44 11.20 -20.67
C GLU A 1 5.03 10.65 -20.98
N ASP A 2 4.78 9.37 -20.68
CA ASP A 2 3.57 8.67 -21.16
C ASP A 2 2.27 9.14 -20.48
N HIS A 3 2.34 9.94 -19.44
CA HIS A 3 1.20 10.39 -18.63
C HIS A 3 1.30 11.86 -18.18
N ASP A 4 2.05 12.68 -18.88
CA ASP A 4 2.19 14.12 -18.58
C ASP A 4 2.51 14.42 -17.10
N GLY A 5 3.30 13.56 -16.46
CA GLY A 5 3.68 13.68 -15.05
C GLY A 5 2.64 13.20 -14.02
N TYR A 6 1.48 12.73 -14.44
CA TYR A 6 0.47 12.19 -13.52
C TYR A 6 0.89 10.84 -12.94
N LEU A 7 0.69 10.69 -11.64
CA LEU A 7 0.94 9.46 -10.92
C LEU A 7 -0.18 8.44 -11.17
N PRO A 8 0.08 7.13 -11.02
CA PRO A 8 -0.94 6.11 -11.21
C PRO A 8 -2.03 6.22 -10.14
N PRO A 9 -3.29 5.84 -10.48
CA PRO A 9 -4.37 5.78 -9.51
C PRO A 9 -4.05 4.79 -8.39
N ASN A 10 -4.33 5.18 -7.16
CA ASN A 10 -4.16 4.34 -5.97
C ASN A 10 -5.45 4.36 -5.13
N PRO A 11 -6.52 3.72 -5.60
CA PRO A 11 -7.81 3.78 -4.94
C PRO A 11 -7.88 2.85 -3.73
N ASN A 12 -8.53 3.33 -2.67
CA ASN A 12 -8.88 2.53 -1.50
C ASN A 12 -9.97 1.50 -1.82
N GLY A 13 -9.88 0.33 -1.22
CA GLY A 13 -10.88 -0.73 -1.29
C GLY A 13 -10.70 -1.70 -2.45
N LYS A 14 -11.72 -2.51 -2.72
CA LYS A 14 -11.73 -3.46 -3.85
C LYS A 14 -11.72 -2.71 -5.18
N ALA A 15 -10.67 -1.98 -5.41
CA ALA A 15 -10.56 -1.18 -6.59
C ALA A 15 -10.13 -2.04 -7.78
N SER A 16 -10.80 -1.80 -8.86
CA SER A 16 -10.31 -2.05 -10.20
C SER A 16 -9.75 -0.74 -10.75
N ARG A 17 -8.69 -0.82 -11.54
CA ARG A 17 -8.04 0.32 -12.24
C ARG A 17 -7.07 1.13 -11.38
N GLY A 18 -6.58 0.56 -10.30
CA GLY A 18 -5.44 1.08 -9.54
C GLY A 18 -4.11 0.76 -10.21
N TRP A 19 -3.03 1.17 -9.56
CA TRP A 19 -1.69 0.72 -9.94
C TRP A 19 -1.59 -0.81 -9.92
N VAL A 20 -2.30 -1.45 -8.96
CA VAL A 20 -2.63 -2.88 -8.89
C VAL A 20 -4.13 -3.04 -8.59
N ASN A 21 -4.64 -4.25 -8.76
CA ASN A 21 -6.02 -4.60 -8.43
C ASN A 21 -6.09 -5.72 -7.39
N GLY A 22 -7.32 -6.09 -7.01
CA GLY A 22 -7.63 -7.21 -6.14
C GLY A 22 -7.59 -6.85 -4.65
N TRP A 23 -8.00 -7.84 -3.86
CA TRP A 23 -8.11 -7.73 -2.42
C TRP A 23 -7.51 -8.96 -1.76
N LEU A 24 -6.40 -8.81 -1.07
CA LEU A 24 -5.69 -9.90 -0.42
C LEU A 24 -6.25 -10.18 0.97
N ASN A 25 -6.21 -11.44 1.40
CA ASN A 25 -6.54 -11.86 2.77
C ASN A 25 -6.06 -13.31 3.03
N PHE A 26 -6.43 -13.89 4.17
CA PHE A 26 -6.12 -15.29 4.50
C PHE A 26 -7.35 -16.21 4.48
N THR A 27 -8.46 -15.80 3.87
CA THR A 27 -9.62 -16.68 3.68
C THR A 27 -9.25 -17.79 2.69
N PRO A 28 -9.42 -19.08 3.06
CA PRO A 28 -9.14 -20.18 2.16
C PRO A 28 -9.91 -20.05 0.84
N GLY A 29 -9.23 -20.31 -0.27
CA GLY A 29 -9.82 -20.25 -1.61
C GLY A 29 -10.07 -18.84 -2.17
N HIS A 30 -9.60 -17.78 -1.51
CA HIS A 30 -9.79 -16.43 -2.01
C HIS A 30 -8.92 -16.15 -3.24
N ARG A 31 -9.56 -16.08 -4.40
CA ARG A 31 -8.89 -16.08 -5.72
C ARG A 31 -7.98 -14.89 -5.96
N ASP A 32 -8.24 -13.73 -5.36
CA ASP A 32 -7.43 -12.53 -5.55
C ASP A 32 -6.00 -12.73 -5.01
N ASN A 33 -5.82 -13.65 -4.05
CA ASN A 33 -4.52 -13.94 -3.46
C ASN A 33 -3.47 -14.45 -4.47
N THR A 34 -3.92 -15.09 -5.53
CA THR A 34 -3.05 -15.78 -6.51
C THR A 34 -3.24 -15.27 -7.94
N ASN A 35 -4.06 -14.27 -8.16
CA ASN A 35 -4.36 -13.77 -9.48
C ASN A 35 -3.31 -12.75 -9.97
N VAL A 36 -2.31 -13.21 -10.70
CA VAL A 36 -1.24 -12.38 -11.27
C VAL A 36 -1.74 -11.31 -12.26
N LEU A 37 -2.90 -11.52 -12.89
CA LEU A 37 -3.47 -10.54 -13.81
C LEU A 37 -3.88 -9.25 -13.12
N PHE A 38 -4.03 -9.26 -11.79
CA PHE A 38 -4.25 -8.05 -11.00
C PHE A 38 -3.00 -7.17 -10.86
N LEU A 39 -1.84 -7.69 -11.23
CA LEU A 39 -0.56 -7.00 -11.17
C LEU A 39 -0.05 -6.61 -12.56
N ILE A 40 -0.11 -7.54 -13.51
CA ILE A 40 0.51 -7.42 -14.83
C ILE A 40 -0.46 -7.63 -15.99
N GLY A 41 -1.77 -7.78 -15.71
CA GLY A 41 -2.77 -7.97 -16.77
C GLY A 41 -2.88 -6.76 -17.67
N THR A 42 -2.94 -7.03 -18.97
CA THR A 42 -3.12 -5.99 -19.99
C THR A 42 -4.59 -5.68 -20.24
N LYS A 43 -4.87 -4.55 -20.91
CA LYS A 43 -6.23 -4.20 -21.32
C LYS A 43 -6.88 -5.29 -22.20
N ALA A 44 -6.09 -5.99 -23.01
CA ALA A 44 -6.57 -7.09 -23.82
C ALA A 44 -7.01 -8.31 -23.01
N GLN A 45 -6.35 -8.59 -21.88
CA GLN A 45 -6.62 -9.73 -21.02
C GLN A 45 -7.76 -9.48 -20.01
N VAL A 46 -7.83 -8.29 -19.43
CA VAL A 46 -8.74 -7.97 -18.33
C VAL A 46 -9.65 -6.77 -18.60
N GLY A 47 -9.66 -6.27 -19.83
CA GLY A 47 -10.50 -5.15 -20.24
C GLY A 47 -10.12 -3.82 -19.59
N HIS A 48 -11.10 -2.99 -19.31
CA HIS A 48 -10.88 -1.64 -18.74
C HIS A 48 -10.37 -1.63 -17.31
N VAL A 49 -10.36 -2.79 -16.65
CA VAL A 49 -9.94 -2.93 -15.24
C VAL A 49 -8.48 -3.35 -15.09
N TYR A 50 -7.65 -3.16 -16.12
CA TYR A 50 -6.24 -3.55 -16.04
C TYR A 50 -5.46 -2.71 -15.01
N PRO A 51 -4.46 -3.30 -14.33
CA PRO A 51 -3.58 -2.59 -13.41
C PRO A 51 -2.69 -1.60 -14.17
N LYS A 52 -2.55 -0.37 -13.68
CA LYS A 52 -1.92 0.71 -14.45
C LYS A 52 -0.42 0.56 -14.61
N LEU A 53 0.27 -0.05 -13.64
CA LEU A 53 1.71 -0.33 -13.77
C LEU A 53 2.01 -1.65 -14.50
N GLY A 54 1.03 -2.53 -14.65
CA GLY A 54 1.21 -3.84 -15.30
C GLY A 54 1.92 -3.80 -16.66
N PRO A 55 1.53 -2.91 -17.58
CA PRO A 55 2.18 -2.79 -18.89
C PRO A 55 3.68 -2.45 -18.85
N TYR A 56 4.13 -1.79 -17.77
CA TYR A 56 5.52 -1.32 -17.62
C TYR A 56 6.39 -2.31 -16.85
N THR A 57 5.81 -3.15 -16.01
CA THR A 57 6.56 -4.07 -15.15
C THR A 57 6.72 -5.45 -15.74
N ALA A 58 5.71 -5.96 -16.45
CA ALA A 58 5.67 -7.25 -17.14
C ALA A 58 6.03 -8.49 -16.28
N SER A 59 6.35 -8.31 -15.00
CA SER A 59 6.74 -9.38 -14.09
C SER A 59 6.01 -9.27 -12.75
N ALA A 60 5.24 -10.29 -12.40
CA ALA A 60 4.54 -10.34 -11.10
C ALA A 60 5.51 -10.43 -9.90
N GLY A 61 6.71 -10.96 -10.10
CA GLY A 61 7.73 -11.08 -9.06
C GLY A 61 8.18 -9.74 -8.47
N LEU A 62 8.04 -8.63 -9.20
CA LEU A 62 8.38 -7.30 -8.72
C LEU A 62 7.46 -6.80 -7.60
N TYR A 63 6.27 -7.39 -7.45
CA TYR A 63 5.27 -6.95 -6.48
C TYR A 63 5.36 -7.70 -5.16
N LYS A 64 6.30 -8.65 -5.04
CA LYS A 64 6.42 -9.48 -3.84
C LYS A 64 7.85 -9.48 -3.32
N CYS A 65 8.00 -9.07 -2.06
CA CYS A 65 9.25 -9.21 -1.33
C CYS A 65 9.58 -10.70 -1.15
N PRO A 66 10.80 -11.15 -1.51
CA PRO A 66 11.21 -12.55 -1.30
C PRO A 66 11.22 -12.97 0.17
N ALA A 67 11.35 -12.02 1.10
CA ALA A 67 11.29 -12.28 2.54
C ALA A 67 9.86 -12.46 3.07
N ASP A 68 8.82 -12.17 2.28
CA ASP A 68 7.43 -12.53 2.62
C ASP A 68 7.18 -14.02 2.39
N ILE A 69 7.36 -14.80 3.45
CA ILE A 69 7.18 -16.26 3.46
C ILE A 69 5.74 -16.70 3.79
N TYR A 70 4.83 -15.77 4.03
CA TYR A 70 3.48 -16.07 4.51
C TYR A 70 2.56 -16.52 3.38
N MET A 71 2.02 -17.74 3.52
CA MET A 71 1.25 -18.43 2.50
C MET A 71 -0.26 -18.29 2.74
N CYS A 72 -1.04 -18.18 1.67
CA CYS A 72 -2.49 -18.38 1.69
C CYS A 72 -2.84 -19.83 1.36
N GLU A 73 -4.09 -20.21 1.61
CA GLU A 73 -4.61 -21.54 1.28
C GLU A 73 -5.49 -21.46 0.02
N MET A 74 -5.17 -22.30 -0.98
CA MET A 74 -5.88 -22.38 -2.24
C MET A 74 -6.15 -23.85 -2.57
N GLY A 75 -7.41 -24.29 -2.51
CA GLY A 75 -7.77 -25.67 -2.84
C GLY A 75 -7.07 -26.73 -1.99
N GLY A 76 -6.85 -26.46 -0.70
CA GLY A 76 -6.14 -27.35 0.23
C GLY A 76 -4.61 -27.26 0.13
N THR A 77 -4.06 -26.40 -0.73
CA THR A 77 -2.61 -26.23 -0.91
C THR A 77 -2.19 -24.84 -0.43
N LYS A 78 -1.05 -24.76 0.25
CA LYS A 78 -0.43 -23.48 0.62
C LYS A 78 0.30 -22.88 -0.58
N MET A 79 -0.03 -21.64 -0.92
CA MET A 79 0.55 -20.89 -2.04
C MET A 79 0.97 -19.49 -1.60
N PRO A 80 2.03 -18.91 -2.19
CA PRO A 80 2.39 -17.53 -1.95
C PRO A 80 1.28 -16.59 -2.47
N ARG A 81 1.02 -15.51 -1.72
CA ARG A 81 0.20 -14.43 -2.25
C ARG A 81 0.98 -13.66 -3.32
N VAL A 82 0.26 -13.12 -4.30
CA VAL A 82 0.87 -12.46 -5.48
C VAL A 82 1.62 -11.18 -5.14
N ARG A 83 1.34 -10.55 -4.01
CA ARG A 83 1.88 -9.23 -3.66
C ARG A 83 2.14 -9.12 -2.16
N SER A 84 3.20 -8.38 -1.79
CA SER A 84 3.48 -7.92 -0.43
C SER A 84 3.63 -6.39 -0.34
N ASN A 85 3.64 -5.68 -1.47
CA ASN A 85 3.86 -4.25 -1.51
C ASN A 85 2.55 -3.49 -1.62
N SER A 86 2.50 -2.31 -1.03
CA SER A 86 1.41 -1.34 -1.17
C SER A 86 1.96 0.06 -1.41
N MET A 87 1.12 0.91 -2.01
CA MET A 87 1.49 2.28 -2.33
C MET A 87 0.96 3.23 -1.25
N ASN A 88 1.75 4.25 -0.96
CA ASN A 88 1.40 5.33 -0.06
C ASN A 88 0.03 5.92 -0.39
N GLY A 89 -0.89 5.92 0.57
CA GLY A 89 -2.25 6.39 0.39
C GLY A 89 -2.38 7.89 0.10
N PHE A 90 -1.30 8.66 0.28
CA PHE A 90 -1.24 10.07 -0.11
C PHE A 90 -0.69 10.26 -1.54
N VAL A 91 -0.11 9.22 -2.13
CA VAL A 91 0.24 9.15 -3.55
C VAL A 91 -0.96 8.56 -4.29
N GLU A 92 -1.77 9.42 -4.85
CA GLU A 92 -3.00 9.03 -5.55
C GLU A 92 -3.16 9.91 -6.77
N GLY A 93 -2.69 9.45 -7.89
CA GLY A 93 -2.79 10.15 -9.14
C GLY A 93 -3.79 9.54 -10.08
N GLY A 94 -3.73 10.06 -11.25
CA GLY A 94 -4.33 9.52 -12.42
C GLY A 94 -5.40 10.38 -13.02
N GLU A 95 -5.28 10.46 -14.32
CA GLU A 95 -6.25 10.97 -15.28
C GLU A 95 -7.65 10.39 -15.03
N TYR A 96 -7.70 9.21 -14.47
CA TYR A 96 -8.91 8.43 -14.30
C TYR A 96 -9.90 9.03 -13.30
N ASP A 97 -9.47 9.85 -12.35
CA ASP A 97 -10.35 10.31 -11.28
C ASP A 97 -10.77 11.78 -11.36
N ARG A 98 -10.30 12.53 -12.35
CA ARG A 98 -10.72 13.94 -12.52
C ARG A 98 -12.23 14.11 -12.69
N SER A 99 -12.91 13.17 -13.35
CA SER A 99 -14.37 13.24 -13.55
C SER A 99 -15.19 12.63 -12.42
N ARG A 100 -14.54 11.82 -11.55
CA ARG A 100 -15.18 11.10 -10.44
C ARG A 100 -14.56 11.41 -9.07
N SER A 101 -13.63 12.30 -9.04
CA SER A 101 -12.79 12.70 -7.89
C SER A 101 -13.56 13.17 -6.65
N LYS A 102 -14.84 13.42 -6.74
CA LYS A 102 -15.65 13.82 -5.59
C LYS A 102 -16.01 12.65 -4.66
N THR A 103 -15.73 11.40 -5.05
CA THR A 103 -16.25 10.24 -4.32
C THR A 103 -15.28 9.07 -4.14
N ARG A 104 -14.03 9.12 -4.65
CA ARG A 104 -13.17 7.93 -4.75
C ARG A 104 -11.76 8.05 -4.25
N GLY A 105 -11.25 8.69 -3.67
CA GLY A 105 -10.30 8.58 -2.62
C GLY A 105 -11.06 9.15 -1.47
N SER A 106 -11.53 8.37 -0.59
CA SER A 106 -11.87 8.85 0.72
C SER A 106 -10.56 9.27 1.36
N PHE A 107 -10.06 10.40 0.87
CA PHE A 107 -8.92 11.04 1.44
C PHE A 107 -9.35 11.53 2.83
N TRP A 108 -9.12 10.69 3.81
CA TRP A 108 -9.62 10.88 5.18
C TRP A 108 -9.04 12.11 5.88
N TYR A 109 -7.91 12.63 5.35
CA TYR A 109 -7.14 13.67 6.03
C TYR A 109 -7.03 14.94 5.19
N GLY A 110 -8.13 15.64 5.01
CA GLY A 110 -8.27 16.79 4.10
C GLY A 110 -7.34 17.97 4.32
N GLY A 111 -6.71 18.11 5.49
CA GLY A 111 -5.70 19.12 5.81
C GLY A 111 -4.28 18.78 5.34
N TRP A 112 -4.08 17.57 4.81
CA TRP A 112 -2.78 17.03 4.42
C TRP A 112 -2.63 17.00 2.90
N ARG A 113 -1.39 17.01 2.40
CA ARG A 113 -1.09 16.98 0.97
C ARG A 113 -1.43 15.61 0.40
N LYS A 114 -1.87 15.63 -0.86
CA LYS A 114 -2.04 14.49 -1.73
C LYS A 114 -1.24 14.76 -3.00
N TYR A 115 -0.56 13.73 -3.49
CA TYR A 115 0.33 13.83 -4.64
C TYR A 115 -0.30 13.06 -5.80
N ASP A 116 -0.80 13.75 -6.79
CA ASP A 116 -1.39 13.20 -8.02
C ASP A 116 -0.55 13.50 -9.26
N HIS A 117 0.47 14.36 -9.11
CA HIS A 117 1.40 14.75 -10.16
C HIS A 117 2.82 14.86 -9.61
N LEU A 118 3.83 14.59 -10.44
CA LEU A 118 5.25 14.67 -10.04
C LEU A 118 5.62 16.04 -9.50
N ASP A 119 5.15 17.13 -10.13
CA ASP A 119 5.43 18.49 -9.69
C ASP A 119 4.83 18.85 -8.33
N HIS A 120 3.88 18.06 -7.83
CA HIS A 120 3.30 18.26 -6.51
C HIS A 120 4.17 17.70 -5.38
N ILE A 121 5.21 16.90 -5.71
CA ILE A 121 6.12 16.30 -4.74
C ILE A 121 7.20 17.31 -4.37
N THR A 122 6.86 18.23 -3.48
CA THR A 122 7.75 19.31 -3.03
C THR A 122 7.97 19.33 -1.51
N ASN A 123 7.03 18.76 -0.75
CA ASN A 123 7.12 18.64 0.71
C ASN A 123 6.25 17.43 1.16
N PRO A 124 6.82 16.32 1.63
CA PRO A 124 8.26 16.02 1.55
C PRO A 124 8.79 16.10 0.13
N ASP A 125 10.09 16.36 0.00
CA ASP A 125 10.77 16.30 -1.30
C ASP A 125 10.83 14.85 -1.83
N PRO A 126 11.17 14.62 -3.12
CA PRO A 126 11.16 13.28 -3.71
C PRO A 126 12.03 12.26 -2.99
N SER A 127 13.14 12.69 -2.37
CA SER A 127 14.03 11.78 -1.63
C SER A 127 13.49 11.40 -0.24
N HIS A 128 12.47 12.09 0.23
CA HIS A 128 11.82 11.83 1.51
C HIS A 128 10.39 11.29 1.37
N LEU A 129 9.73 11.44 0.23
CA LEU A 129 8.40 10.87 0.01
C LEU A 129 8.50 9.38 -0.35
N TRP A 130 8.14 8.49 0.56
CA TRP A 130 8.02 7.09 0.18
C TRP A 130 6.78 6.86 -0.70
N VAL A 131 6.93 5.99 -1.72
CA VAL A 131 5.90 5.65 -2.69
C VAL A 131 5.40 4.22 -2.48
N LEU A 132 6.32 3.28 -2.28
CA LEU A 132 5.98 1.87 -2.05
C LEU A 132 6.58 1.40 -0.73
N VAL A 133 5.88 0.47 -0.09
CA VAL A 133 6.26 -0.14 1.19
C VAL A 133 5.96 -1.63 1.16
N ASP A 134 6.83 -2.44 1.78
CA ASP A 134 6.44 -3.79 2.16
C ASP A 134 5.37 -3.71 3.25
N GLU A 135 4.19 -4.24 2.99
CA GLU A 135 3.08 -4.20 3.93
C GLU A 135 2.97 -5.50 4.73
N HIS A 136 2.64 -5.34 6.02
CA HIS A 136 2.49 -6.47 6.94
C HIS A 136 1.45 -7.49 6.44
N PRO A 137 1.69 -8.81 6.58
CA PRO A 137 0.80 -9.85 6.06
C PRO A 137 -0.64 -9.74 6.52
N ASP A 138 -0.86 -9.34 7.77
CA ASP A 138 -2.21 -9.18 8.34
C ASP A 138 -2.86 -7.84 7.99
N SER A 139 -2.10 -6.88 7.48
CA SER A 139 -2.60 -5.57 7.06
C SER A 139 -2.98 -5.56 5.59
N ILE A 140 -2.11 -6.07 4.74
CA ILE A 140 -2.24 -5.97 3.30
C ILE A 140 -3.56 -6.52 2.77
N ASN A 141 -4.27 -5.65 2.06
CA ASN A 141 -5.57 -5.98 1.45
C ASN A 141 -5.67 -5.48 0.02
N ASP A 142 -5.87 -4.19 -0.19
CA ASP A 142 -5.80 -3.52 -1.50
C ASP A 142 -4.39 -3.00 -1.77
N GLY A 143 -4.23 -2.19 -2.81
CA GLY A 143 -2.93 -1.57 -3.14
C GLY A 143 -2.62 -0.32 -2.34
N TRP A 144 -3.49 0.10 -1.44
CA TRP A 144 -3.46 1.37 -0.75
C TRP A 144 -3.04 1.21 0.71
N ASN A 145 -1.95 1.88 1.10
CA ASN A 145 -1.47 1.88 2.48
C ASN A 145 -1.60 3.28 3.06
N ILE A 146 -2.42 3.45 4.09
CA ILE A 146 -2.68 4.75 4.71
C ILE A 146 -2.21 4.81 6.14
N MET A 147 -1.56 5.91 6.45
CA MET A 147 -1.16 6.27 7.80
C MET A 147 -2.03 7.41 8.31
N ASN A 148 -2.33 7.40 9.61
CA ASN A 148 -3.05 8.52 10.25
C ASN A 148 -2.06 9.65 10.57
N PRO A 149 -2.06 10.79 9.87
CA PRO A 149 -1.10 11.86 10.10
C PRO A 149 -1.49 12.79 11.27
N THR A 150 -2.56 12.47 11.98
CA THR A 150 -2.99 13.26 13.15
C THR A 150 -2.19 12.89 14.40
N SER A 151 -2.36 13.66 15.46
CA SER A 151 -1.61 13.52 16.72
C SER A 151 -1.84 12.21 17.47
N ASP A 152 -2.83 11.40 17.06
CA ASP A 152 -3.24 10.19 17.78
C ASP A 152 -2.27 9.03 17.65
N ALA A 153 -1.34 9.10 16.70
CA ALA A 153 -0.32 8.07 16.43
C ALA A 153 -0.90 6.64 16.33
N VAL A 154 -2.01 6.52 15.62
CA VAL A 154 -2.69 5.23 15.41
C VAL A 154 -2.33 4.67 14.05
N TRP A 155 -1.72 3.50 14.05
CA TRP A 155 -1.48 2.74 12.82
C TRP A 155 -2.81 2.31 12.21
N VAL A 156 -3.04 2.69 10.95
CA VAL A 156 -4.20 2.25 10.18
C VAL A 156 -3.84 1.01 9.39
N ASP A 157 -2.82 1.14 8.55
CA ASP A 157 -2.16 0.02 7.90
C ASP A 157 -0.74 -0.15 8.46
N PHE A 158 -0.17 -1.34 8.30
CA PHE A 158 1.09 -1.70 8.92
C PHE A 158 2.18 -1.94 7.90
N PRO A 159 3.34 -1.32 8.07
CA PRO A 159 4.52 -1.76 7.37
C PRO A 159 4.96 -3.15 7.88
N ALA A 160 5.61 -3.91 7.02
CA ALA A 160 6.12 -5.23 7.32
C ALA A 160 7.31 -5.20 8.28
N ASN A 161 7.72 -6.41 8.70
CA ASN A 161 8.93 -6.65 9.49
C ASN A 161 9.83 -7.73 8.85
N TYR A 162 9.70 -7.93 7.55
CA TYR A 162 10.31 -9.05 6.81
C TYR A 162 11.83 -9.12 6.89
N HIS A 163 12.50 -7.99 7.10
CA HIS A 163 13.95 -7.86 7.07
C HIS A 163 14.53 -7.84 8.50
N ASN A 164 14.30 -8.89 9.26
CA ASN A 164 14.77 -9.00 10.66
C ASN A 164 14.31 -7.82 11.54
N GLY A 165 13.01 -7.57 11.55
CA GLY A 165 12.39 -6.45 12.28
C GLY A 165 12.59 -5.11 11.59
N ALA A 166 12.69 -5.13 10.25
CA ALA A 166 12.78 -3.95 9.40
C ALA A 166 11.83 -4.07 8.19
N CYS A 167 11.63 -2.97 7.49
CA CYS A 167 10.75 -2.84 6.34
C CYS A 167 11.45 -2.17 5.17
N GLY A 168 11.18 -2.63 3.94
CA GLY A 168 11.62 -1.97 2.70
C GLY A 168 10.69 -0.83 2.32
N TYR A 169 11.29 0.29 1.94
CA TYR A 169 10.62 1.48 1.38
C TYR A 169 11.28 1.87 0.05
N ALA A 170 10.48 2.24 -0.95
CA ALA A 170 10.94 2.89 -2.16
C ALA A 170 10.43 4.32 -2.20
N PHE A 171 11.27 5.27 -2.61
CA PHE A 171 11.01 6.70 -2.58
C PHE A 171 10.74 7.28 -3.97
N ALA A 172 10.22 8.49 -4.02
CA ALA A 172 9.78 9.12 -5.25
C ALA A 172 10.95 9.52 -6.20
N ASP A 173 12.15 9.63 -5.69
CA ASP A 173 13.37 9.83 -6.50
C ASP A 173 13.97 8.51 -7.04
N GLY A 174 13.38 7.37 -6.71
CA GLY A 174 13.79 6.04 -7.17
C GLY A 174 14.74 5.29 -6.25
N HIS A 175 15.23 5.89 -5.16
CA HIS A 175 16.03 5.12 -4.21
C HIS A 175 15.16 4.22 -3.31
N ALA A 176 15.79 3.26 -2.64
CA ALA A 176 15.15 2.41 -1.66
C ALA A 176 15.99 2.31 -0.39
N GLU A 177 15.32 2.16 0.76
CA GLU A 177 16.01 1.93 2.02
C GLU A 177 15.30 0.86 2.87
N ILE A 178 16.05 0.30 3.81
CA ILE A 178 15.54 -0.63 4.83
C ILE A 178 15.44 0.12 6.16
N LYS A 179 14.21 0.41 6.58
CA LYS A 179 13.91 1.03 7.87
C LYS A 179 13.83 -0.04 8.96
N LYS A 180 14.78 -0.04 9.87
CA LYS A 180 14.74 -0.91 11.06
C LYS A 180 13.81 -0.32 12.12
N TRP A 181 12.91 -1.17 12.65
CA TRP A 181 11.97 -0.78 13.68
C TRP A 181 12.62 -0.74 15.06
N THR A 182 12.37 0.35 15.79
CA THR A 182 12.74 0.53 17.19
C THR A 182 11.54 0.33 18.11
N ASP A 183 10.35 0.63 17.62
CA ASP A 183 9.09 0.45 18.34
C ASP A 183 8.56 -0.99 18.21
N PRO A 184 7.86 -1.54 19.22
CA PRO A 184 7.39 -2.92 19.18
C PRO A 184 6.28 -3.19 18.16
N VAL A 185 5.44 -2.21 17.82
CA VAL A 185 4.23 -2.43 17.02
C VAL A 185 4.49 -2.97 15.62
N PRO A 186 5.38 -2.38 14.79
CA PRO A 186 5.67 -2.95 13.47
C PRO A 186 6.42 -4.29 13.54
N ARG A 187 6.85 -4.72 14.73
CA ARG A 187 7.62 -5.96 14.95
C ARG A 187 6.76 -7.14 15.36
N ASP A 188 5.45 -6.94 15.51
CA ASP A 188 4.54 -8.02 15.91
C ASP A 188 4.55 -9.15 14.87
N GLU A 189 4.53 -10.39 15.34
CA GLU A 189 4.42 -11.56 14.46
C GLU A 189 3.02 -11.65 13.83
N PRO A 190 2.93 -12.03 12.55
CA PRO A 190 1.67 -12.23 11.88
C PRO A 190 0.83 -13.36 12.49
N VAL A 191 -0.45 -13.13 12.63
CA VAL A 191 -1.41 -14.14 13.09
C VAL A 191 -2.14 -14.85 11.95
N LEU A 192 -2.09 -14.31 10.73
CA LEU A 192 -2.59 -14.88 9.48
C LEU A 192 -4.06 -15.35 9.54
N GLN A 193 -4.90 -14.62 10.24
CA GLN A 193 -6.28 -15.01 10.41
C GLN A 193 -7.15 -14.60 9.21
N PRO A 194 -8.15 -15.43 8.85
CA PRO A 194 -9.18 -15.04 7.90
C PRO A 194 -9.88 -13.76 8.34
N ARG A 195 -10.26 -12.92 7.40
CA ARG A 195 -11.05 -11.73 7.69
C ARG A 195 -12.37 -12.10 8.33
N GLY A 196 -12.75 -11.36 9.36
CA GLY A 196 -14.08 -11.47 9.93
C GLY A 196 -15.17 -11.04 8.93
N PRO A 197 -16.47 -11.25 9.28
CA PRO A 197 -17.60 -10.94 8.40
C PRO A 197 -17.66 -9.51 7.90
N SER A 198 -17.04 -8.57 8.60
CA SER A 198 -16.95 -7.15 8.20
C SER A 198 -15.89 -6.88 7.12
N GLY A 199 -15.17 -7.88 6.65
CA GLY A 199 -14.10 -7.73 5.66
C GLY A 199 -12.85 -6.99 6.18
N ARG A 200 -12.83 -6.59 7.45
CA ARG A 200 -11.66 -5.95 8.06
C ARG A 200 -10.65 -7.00 8.50
N ASN A 201 -9.38 -6.72 8.29
CA ASN A 201 -8.32 -7.50 8.91
C ASN A 201 -8.53 -7.45 10.43
N ARG A 202 -8.64 -8.60 11.06
CA ARG A 202 -8.51 -8.68 12.51
C ARG A 202 -7.02 -8.67 12.84
N ILE A 203 -6.42 -7.53 12.70
CA ILE A 203 -5.13 -7.30 13.34
C ILE A 203 -5.48 -7.14 14.82
N PRO A 204 -5.07 -8.07 15.69
CA PRO A 204 -5.43 -7.98 17.10
C PRO A 204 -4.88 -6.67 17.67
N ASN A 205 -5.77 -5.79 18.12
CA ASN A 205 -5.47 -4.55 18.86
C ASN A 205 -4.59 -3.48 18.17
N HIS A 206 -4.42 -3.50 16.87
CA HIS A 206 -3.62 -2.46 16.21
C HIS A 206 -4.25 -1.07 16.27
N GLY A 207 -5.58 -0.95 16.18
CA GLY A 207 -6.28 0.33 16.32
C GLY A 207 -6.21 0.98 17.71
N ALA A 208 -5.67 0.29 18.71
CA ALA A 208 -5.54 0.80 20.08
C ALA A 208 -4.08 1.00 20.52
N ARG A 209 -3.11 0.52 19.75
CA ARG A 209 -1.71 0.72 20.10
C ARG A 209 -1.25 2.09 19.61
N LYS A 210 -1.23 3.04 20.52
CA LYS A 210 -0.49 4.29 20.32
C LYS A 210 0.97 3.91 20.11
N GLY A 211 1.46 4.06 18.87
CA GLY A 211 2.86 3.85 18.56
C GLY A 211 3.71 4.72 19.48
N ARG A 212 4.83 4.20 19.97
CA ARG A 212 5.86 5.06 20.49
C ARG A 212 6.28 5.96 19.33
N LYS A 213 6.46 7.22 19.59
CA LYS A 213 6.44 8.30 18.59
C LYS A 213 7.52 8.23 17.51
N ASN A 214 8.59 7.42 17.65
CA ASN A 214 9.75 7.52 16.77
C ASN A 214 9.53 6.88 15.39
N ASP A 215 9.14 5.61 15.32
CA ASP A 215 8.95 4.92 14.04
C ASP A 215 7.69 5.39 13.33
N TYR A 216 6.62 5.66 14.09
CA TYR A 216 5.38 6.20 13.54
C TYR A 216 5.58 7.55 12.85
N TRP A 217 6.23 8.49 13.53
CA TRP A 217 6.48 9.82 12.97
C TRP A 217 7.49 9.79 11.83
N TRP A 218 8.48 8.89 11.89
CA TRP A 218 9.37 8.68 10.75
C TRP A 218 8.61 8.32 9.47
N VAL A 219 7.59 7.45 9.58
CA VAL A 219 6.76 7.07 8.43
C VAL A 219 5.85 8.23 7.99
N ILE A 220 5.20 8.92 8.94
CA ILE A 220 4.28 10.04 8.64
C ILE A 220 4.98 11.18 7.94
N GLU A 221 6.12 11.62 8.46
CA GLU A 221 6.90 12.73 7.89
C GLU A 221 7.37 12.45 6.47
N ARG A 222 7.41 11.18 6.10
CA ARG A 222 7.76 10.69 4.76
C ARG A 222 6.56 10.25 3.92
N SER A 223 5.36 10.32 4.49
CA SER A 223 4.12 9.99 3.78
C SER A 223 3.45 11.21 3.15
N THR A 224 3.46 12.32 3.85
CA THR A 224 2.72 13.53 3.50
C THR A 224 3.16 14.73 4.35
N ALA A 225 2.67 15.91 4.01
CA ALA A 225 2.84 17.14 4.77
C ALA A 225 1.51 17.93 4.92
N LEU A 226 1.44 18.83 5.86
CA LEU A 226 0.31 19.76 5.97
C LEU A 226 0.24 20.66 4.73
N LYS A 227 -0.96 20.91 4.21
CA LYS A 227 -1.18 21.73 3.00
C LYS A 227 -0.66 23.16 3.13
N ASN A 228 -0.78 23.72 4.33
CA ASN A 228 -0.44 25.13 4.60
C ASN A 228 0.94 25.28 5.29
N LYS A 229 1.74 24.25 5.29
CA LYS A 229 3.11 24.28 5.80
C LYS A 229 4.07 24.36 4.61
N PRO A 230 4.93 25.40 4.54
CA PRO A 230 5.92 25.52 3.47
C PRO A 230 6.91 24.36 3.44
#